data_5b6164e2563149d499f67881ca1b8e8a
#
_entry.id   5b6164e2563149d499f67881ca1b8e8a
#
_cell.length_a   1.000
_cell.length_b   1.000
_cell.length_c   1.000
_cell.angle_alpha   90.00
_cell.angle_beta   90.00
_cell.angle_gamma   90.00
#
_symmetry.space_group_name_H-M   'P 1'
#
loop_
_entity.id
_entity.type
_entity.pdbx_description
1 polymer ?
#
loop_
_entity_poly.entity_id
_entity_poly.type
_entity_poly.pdbx_seq_one_letter_code
_entity_poly.pdbx_strand_id
1 'polypeptide(L)'
;MRHRWPQDTQFTRLVLDVEDEVCATCGRPLHVCDHRRHRIFTLQGPVELVCQLAHGGDRNCAAHAQTLSPYAETTLTLPWCLIGWDVFCWMGHRRFARQWSVPPIRAELADSYRIPLSADAIEDSLGRYQIMLAARQQA
;
A
#
# COMPACT_ATOMS: atom_id res chain seq x y z
N MET A 1 -13.27 3.94 -7.75
CA MET A 1 -13.89 4.99 -6.90
C MET A 1 -12.93 5.31 -5.76
N ARG A 2 -12.62 6.58 -5.55
CA ARG A 2 -11.77 6.98 -4.42
C ARG A 2 -12.54 6.87 -3.12
N HIS A 3 -11.94 6.27 -2.11
CA HIS A 3 -12.51 6.25 -0.77
C HIS A 3 -12.57 7.67 -0.20
N ARG A 4 -13.72 8.02 0.36
CA ARG A 4 -13.89 9.32 1.02
C ARG A 4 -13.64 9.17 2.51
N TRP A 5 -12.53 9.71 2.97
CA TRP A 5 -12.20 9.73 4.39
C TRP A 5 -13.01 10.79 5.12
N PRO A 6 -13.52 10.50 6.32
CA PRO A 6 -14.12 11.51 7.18
C PRO A 6 -13.11 12.62 7.50
N GLN A 7 -13.62 13.86 7.63
CA GLN A 7 -12.75 15.02 7.87
C GLN A 7 -12.01 14.98 9.20
N ASP A 8 -12.58 14.30 10.19
CA ASP A 8 -12.02 14.14 11.54
C ASP A 8 -11.09 12.92 11.67
N THR A 9 -10.79 12.23 10.57
CA THR A 9 -9.91 11.06 10.60
C THR A 9 -8.51 11.44 11.07
N GLN A 10 -8.05 10.77 12.14
CA GLN A 10 -6.70 10.94 12.66
C GLN A 10 -5.77 9.93 12.00
N PHE A 11 -4.84 10.42 11.18
CA PHE A 11 -3.87 9.58 10.48
C PHE A 11 -2.54 9.55 11.24
N THR A 12 -1.96 8.37 11.38
CA THR A 12 -0.53 8.25 11.66
C THR A 12 0.21 8.52 10.36
N ARG A 13 1.07 9.54 10.36
CA ARG A 13 1.81 9.95 9.16
C ARG A 13 3.18 9.30 9.14
N LEU A 14 3.51 8.66 8.01
CA LEU A 14 4.82 8.12 7.73
C LEU A 14 5.38 8.79 6.48
N VAL A 15 6.55 9.40 6.60
CA VAL A 15 7.26 9.99 5.46
C VAL A 15 8.25 8.95 4.95
N LEU A 16 8.14 8.60 3.68
CA LEU A 16 8.98 7.60 3.04
C LEU A 16 9.84 8.27 1.97
N ASP A 17 11.14 8.05 2.05
CA ASP A 17 12.10 8.55 1.08
C ASP A 17 12.58 7.44 0.16
N VAL A 18 13.00 7.82 -1.05
CA VAL A 18 13.70 6.90 -1.94
C VAL A 18 14.99 6.45 -1.25
N GLU A 19 15.22 5.14 -1.21
CA GLU A 19 16.37 4.54 -0.49
C GLU A 19 17.70 4.86 -1.15
N ASP A 20 17.70 5.05 -2.47
CA ASP A 20 18.89 5.40 -3.21
C ASP A 20 19.21 6.89 -3.07
N GLU A 21 20.48 7.21 -2.80
CA GLU A 21 20.93 8.60 -2.71
C GLU A 21 21.41 9.15 -4.05
N VAL A 22 21.79 8.26 -4.97
CA VAL A 22 22.34 8.60 -6.27
C VAL A 22 21.64 7.86 -7.38
N CYS A 23 21.66 8.44 -8.57
CA CYS A 23 21.13 7.80 -9.78
C CYS A 23 21.98 6.58 -10.15
N ALA A 24 21.35 5.43 -10.35
CA ALA A 24 22.02 4.20 -10.74
C ALA A 24 22.69 4.29 -12.12
N THR A 25 22.23 5.19 -13.00
CA THR A 25 22.74 5.35 -14.36
C THR A 25 23.92 6.31 -14.44
N CYS A 26 23.85 7.48 -13.80
CA CYS A 26 24.90 8.51 -13.91
C CYS A 26 25.66 8.76 -12.62
N GLY A 27 25.25 8.18 -11.48
CA GLY A 27 25.93 8.33 -10.20
C GLY A 27 25.79 9.68 -9.53
N ARG A 28 25.00 10.61 -10.11
CA ARG A 28 24.78 11.92 -9.52
C ARG A 28 23.64 11.86 -8.47
N PRO A 29 23.62 12.79 -7.49
CA PRO A 29 22.58 12.80 -6.47
C PRO A 29 21.18 12.91 -7.04
N LEU A 30 20.25 12.20 -6.41
CA LEU A 30 18.82 12.30 -6.71
C LEU A 30 18.22 13.52 -6.02
N HIS A 31 17.21 14.12 -6.64
CA HIS A 31 16.48 15.26 -6.10
C HIS A 31 15.02 14.91 -5.90
N VAL A 32 14.47 15.27 -4.74
CA VAL A 32 13.04 15.16 -4.49
C VAL A 32 12.31 16.13 -5.41
N CYS A 33 11.41 15.60 -6.24
CA CYS A 33 10.68 16.39 -7.23
C CYS A 33 9.21 16.56 -6.91
N ASP A 34 8.63 15.67 -6.10
CA ASP A 34 7.21 15.69 -5.79
C ASP A 34 6.93 14.84 -4.55
N HIS A 35 5.70 14.94 -4.06
CA HIS A 35 5.19 14.15 -2.94
C HIS A 35 3.88 13.49 -3.35
N ARG A 36 3.73 12.23 -3.00
CA ARG A 36 2.49 11.49 -3.21
C ARG A 36 1.96 11.02 -1.86
N ARG A 37 0.69 11.30 -1.57
CA ARG A 37 0.01 10.82 -0.37
C ARG A 37 -0.77 9.56 -0.70
N HIS A 38 -0.58 8.54 0.12
CA HIS A 38 -1.30 7.28 0.02
C HIS A 38 -1.89 6.97 1.40
N ARG A 39 -3.20 7.07 1.52
CA ARG A 39 -3.92 6.81 2.76
C ARG A 39 -4.47 5.40 2.76
N ILE A 40 -4.17 4.64 3.82
CA ILE A 40 -4.56 3.24 3.94
C ILE A 40 -5.14 2.95 5.31
N PHE A 41 -5.97 1.92 5.36
CA PHE A 41 -6.36 1.29 6.62
C PHE A 41 -5.32 0.25 7.02
N THR A 42 -4.94 0.26 8.29
CA THR A 42 -4.16 -0.81 8.92
C THR A 42 -4.92 -1.35 10.13
N LEU A 43 -4.52 -2.52 10.64
CA LEU A 43 -5.15 -3.08 11.84
C LEU A 43 -4.94 -2.19 13.08
N GLN A 44 -4.00 -1.27 13.02
CA GLN A 44 -3.67 -0.33 14.11
C GLN A 44 -4.24 1.06 13.89
N GLY A 45 -5.01 1.26 12.83
CA GLY A 45 -5.65 2.52 12.50
C GLY A 45 -5.25 3.06 11.13
N PRO A 46 -5.83 4.21 10.73
CA PRO A 46 -5.52 4.85 9.46
C PRO A 46 -4.09 5.39 9.42
N VAL A 47 -3.42 5.19 8.29
CA VAL A 47 -2.06 5.66 8.06
C VAL A 47 -2.03 6.49 6.77
N GLU A 48 -1.35 7.64 6.82
CA GLU A 48 -1.03 8.43 5.65
C GLU A 48 0.44 8.26 5.31
N LEU A 49 0.72 7.61 4.17
CA LEU A 49 2.06 7.49 3.63
C LEU A 49 2.35 8.73 2.78
N VAL A 50 3.39 9.48 3.15
CA VAL A 50 3.86 10.60 2.35
C VAL A 50 5.12 10.13 1.62
N CYS A 51 4.95 9.75 0.35
CA CYS A 51 6.04 9.22 -0.46
C CYS A 51 6.74 10.38 -1.17
N GLN A 52 8.00 10.61 -0.85
CA GLN A 52 8.83 11.58 -1.53
C GLN A 52 9.34 10.95 -2.82
N LEU A 53 8.94 11.52 -3.96
CA LEU A 53 9.35 11.05 -5.28
C LEU A 53 10.61 11.77 -5.69
N ALA A 54 11.52 11.05 -6.34
CA ALA A 54 12.82 11.60 -6.73
C ALA A 54 13.16 11.30 -8.19
N HIS A 55 13.98 12.14 -8.79
CA HIS A 55 14.56 11.90 -10.10
C HIS A 55 16.03 12.32 -10.13
N GLY A 56 16.78 11.88 -11.15
CA GLY A 56 18.15 12.31 -11.36
C GLY A 56 18.23 13.80 -11.71
N GLY A 57 19.23 14.52 -11.15
CA GLY A 57 19.43 15.95 -11.42
C GLY A 57 20.11 16.24 -12.77
N ASP A 58 20.69 15.25 -13.42
CA ASP A 58 21.38 15.42 -14.70
C ASP A 58 20.40 15.29 -15.87
N ARG A 59 20.11 16.41 -16.53
CA ARG A 59 19.20 16.47 -17.69
C ARG A 59 19.68 15.63 -18.87
N ASN A 60 20.98 15.36 -18.97
CA ASN A 60 21.54 14.55 -20.05
C ASN A 60 21.52 13.04 -19.74
N CYS A 61 21.15 12.65 -18.52
CA CYS A 61 21.01 11.25 -18.15
C CYS A 61 19.74 10.65 -18.74
N ALA A 62 19.84 9.46 -19.32
CA ALA A 62 18.69 8.73 -19.88
C ALA A 62 17.60 8.46 -18.83
N ALA A 63 17.98 8.34 -17.54
CA ALA A 63 17.06 8.10 -16.44
C ALA A 63 16.44 9.39 -15.87
N HIS A 64 16.77 10.58 -16.37
CA HIS A 64 16.27 11.86 -15.83
C HIS A 64 14.74 11.93 -15.83
N ALA A 65 14.08 11.41 -16.84
CA ALA A 65 12.63 11.43 -16.95
C ALA A 65 11.93 10.37 -16.07
N GLN A 66 12.67 9.45 -15.46
CA GLN A 66 12.12 8.42 -14.61
C GLN A 66 11.95 8.94 -13.18
N THR A 67 10.74 8.83 -12.67
CA THR A 67 10.45 9.15 -11.26
C THR A 67 10.57 7.90 -10.42
N LEU A 68 11.39 7.97 -9.38
CA LEU A 68 11.60 6.89 -8.43
C LEU A 68 10.66 7.06 -7.24
N SER A 69 10.09 5.95 -6.77
CA SER A 69 9.23 5.88 -5.58
C SER A 69 9.95 5.14 -4.46
N PRO A 70 9.65 5.44 -3.18
CA PRO A 70 10.21 4.67 -2.07
C PRO A 70 9.81 3.19 -2.13
N TYR A 71 10.78 2.30 -2.08
CA TYR A 71 10.52 0.86 -2.02
C TYR A 71 9.77 0.46 -0.74
N ALA A 72 10.01 1.19 0.35
CA ALA A 72 9.35 0.96 1.64
C ALA A 72 7.80 0.98 1.53
N GLU A 73 7.24 1.74 0.59
CA GLU A 73 5.78 1.72 0.34
C GLU A 73 5.30 0.31 -0.01
N THR A 74 6.05 -0.43 -0.81
CA THR A 74 5.70 -1.79 -1.23
C THR A 74 5.71 -2.80 -0.08
N THR A 75 6.43 -2.51 0.99
CA THR A 75 6.46 -3.34 2.20
C THR A 75 5.26 -3.10 3.10
N LEU A 76 4.51 -2.03 2.89
CA LEU A 76 3.38 -1.62 3.72
C LEU A 76 2.04 -1.85 3.04
N THR A 77 1.97 -1.72 1.73
CA THR A 77 0.73 -1.85 0.97
C THR A 77 0.99 -2.16 -0.51
N LEU A 78 -0.04 -2.66 -1.18
CA LEU A 78 -0.07 -2.77 -2.64
C LEU A 78 -0.28 -1.40 -3.29
N PRO A 79 0.24 -1.17 -4.52
CA PRO A 79 -0.05 0.05 -5.27
C PRO A 79 -1.56 0.28 -5.42
N TRP A 80 -1.99 1.53 -5.21
CA TRP A 80 -3.39 1.94 -5.34
C TRP A 80 -4.37 1.22 -4.39
N CYS A 81 -3.87 0.49 -3.41
CA CYS A 81 -4.68 -0.25 -2.46
C CYS A 81 -5.10 0.64 -1.29
N LEU A 82 -6.30 0.40 -0.76
CA LEU A 82 -6.85 1.12 0.39
C LEU A 82 -6.43 0.50 1.72
N ILE A 83 -5.86 -0.69 1.69
CA ILE A 83 -5.50 -1.46 2.89
C ILE A 83 -4.00 -1.81 2.88
N GLY A 84 -3.42 -1.88 4.08
CA GLY A 84 -2.07 -2.39 4.25
C GLY A 84 -1.99 -3.91 4.15
N TRP A 85 -0.77 -4.44 4.05
CA TRP A 85 -0.52 -5.88 4.00
C TRP A 85 -1.07 -6.62 5.23
N ASP A 86 -1.08 -5.98 6.39
CA ASP A 86 -1.61 -6.56 7.63
C ASP A 86 -3.09 -6.90 7.51
N VAL A 87 -3.90 -5.98 7.01
CA VAL A 87 -5.34 -6.19 6.76
C VAL A 87 -5.55 -7.26 5.69
N PHE A 88 -4.79 -7.17 4.61
CA PHE A 88 -4.85 -8.12 3.49
C PHE A 88 -4.57 -9.55 3.97
N CYS A 89 -3.50 -9.76 4.72
CA CYS A 89 -3.15 -11.07 5.26
C CYS A 89 -4.14 -11.55 6.32
N TRP A 90 -4.65 -10.65 7.14
CA TRP A 90 -5.69 -10.99 8.12
C TRP A 90 -6.94 -11.55 7.44
N MET A 91 -7.44 -10.87 6.40
CA MET A 91 -8.61 -11.34 5.64
C MET A 91 -8.35 -12.69 5.00
N GLY A 92 -7.19 -12.85 4.36
CA GLY A 92 -6.82 -14.09 3.69
C GLY A 92 -6.75 -15.27 4.66
N HIS A 93 -6.16 -15.06 5.84
CA HIS A 93 -6.10 -16.07 6.88
C HIS A 93 -7.49 -16.47 7.38
N ARG A 94 -8.38 -15.53 7.62
CA ARG A 94 -9.76 -15.83 8.06
C ARG A 94 -10.52 -16.63 7.01
N ARG A 95 -10.36 -16.26 5.74
CA ARG A 95 -11.06 -16.91 4.64
C ARG A 95 -10.54 -18.33 4.38
N PHE A 96 -9.24 -18.49 4.23
CA PHE A 96 -8.64 -19.72 3.73
C PHE A 96 -8.19 -20.69 4.84
N ALA A 97 -7.70 -20.19 5.95
CA ALA A 97 -7.31 -21.02 7.07
C ALA A 97 -8.47 -21.33 8.04
N ARG A 98 -9.40 -20.38 8.22
CA ARG A 98 -10.53 -20.55 9.15
C ARG A 98 -11.88 -20.73 8.46
N GLN A 99 -11.90 -20.67 7.14
CA GLN A 99 -13.11 -20.89 6.33
C GLN A 99 -14.27 -19.92 6.66
N TRP A 100 -13.94 -18.67 7.02
CA TRP A 100 -14.95 -17.65 7.23
C TRP A 100 -15.52 -17.19 5.88
N SER A 101 -16.83 -16.97 5.84
CA SER A 101 -17.48 -16.29 4.72
C SER A 101 -17.22 -14.79 4.78
N VAL A 102 -17.57 -14.05 3.71
CA VAL A 102 -17.33 -12.60 3.63
C VAL A 102 -18.10 -11.80 4.70
N PRO A 103 -19.39 -12.08 5.01
CA PRO A 103 -20.09 -11.28 6.01
C PRO A 103 -19.44 -11.22 7.40
N PRO A 104 -18.98 -12.31 8.02
CA PRO A 104 -18.24 -12.23 9.29
C PRO A 104 -16.91 -11.48 9.18
N ILE A 105 -16.20 -11.63 8.07
CA ILE A 105 -14.95 -10.88 7.82
C ILE A 105 -15.26 -9.38 7.82
N ARG A 106 -16.27 -8.96 7.08
CA ARG A 106 -16.69 -7.56 6.99
C ARG A 106 -17.11 -7.02 8.34
N ALA A 107 -17.89 -7.77 9.10
CA ALA A 107 -18.36 -7.37 10.43
C ALA A 107 -17.20 -7.18 11.40
N GLU A 108 -16.25 -8.09 11.44
CA GLU A 108 -15.09 -8.01 12.33
C GLU A 108 -14.19 -6.83 11.98
N LEU A 109 -13.94 -6.59 10.68
CA LEU A 109 -13.19 -5.42 10.24
C LEU A 109 -13.85 -4.11 10.68
N ALA A 110 -15.16 -4.00 10.54
CA ALA A 110 -15.91 -2.81 10.95
C ALA A 110 -15.92 -2.63 12.47
N ASP A 111 -16.21 -3.70 13.21
CA ASP A 111 -16.47 -3.64 14.65
C ASP A 111 -15.18 -3.58 15.49
N SER A 112 -14.18 -4.38 15.13
CA SER A 112 -12.94 -4.48 15.91
C SER A 112 -11.85 -3.53 15.43
N TYR A 113 -11.79 -3.25 14.12
CA TYR A 113 -10.71 -2.46 13.53
C TYR A 113 -11.18 -1.15 12.90
N ARG A 114 -12.47 -0.91 12.88
CA ARG A 114 -13.09 0.29 12.27
C ARG A 114 -12.71 0.47 10.80
N ILE A 115 -12.64 -0.64 10.07
CA ILE A 115 -12.30 -0.65 8.65
C ILE A 115 -13.58 -0.92 7.86
N PRO A 116 -14.16 0.10 7.19
CA PRO A 116 -15.44 -0.01 6.50
C PRO A 116 -15.27 -0.48 5.05
N LEU A 117 -14.86 -1.71 4.84
CA LEU A 117 -14.77 -2.27 3.49
C LEU A 117 -16.12 -2.84 3.04
N SER A 118 -16.42 -2.65 1.76
CA SER A 118 -17.58 -3.29 1.12
C SER A 118 -17.31 -4.79 0.90
N ALA A 119 -18.39 -5.56 0.72
CA ALA A 119 -18.26 -6.98 0.38
C ALA A 119 -17.47 -7.18 -0.91
N ASP A 120 -17.69 -6.35 -1.92
CA ASP A 120 -16.98 -6.41 -3.20
C ASP A 120 -15.49 -6.13 -3.04
N ALA A 121 -15.11 -5.16 -2.23
CA ALA A 121 -13.71 -4.85 -1.95
C ALA A 121 -13.02 -6.02 -1.23
N ILE A 122 -13.71 -6.67 -0.30
CA ILE A 122 -13.20 -7.85 0.40
C ILE A 122 -13.02 -9.01 -0.58
N GLU A 123 -14.00 -9.29 -1.43
CA GLU A 123 -13.93 -10.37 -2.43
C GLU A 123 -12.78 -10.14 -3.41
N ASP A 124 -12.58 -8.92 -3.90
CA ASP A 124 -11.47 -8.56 -4.76
C ASP A 124 -10.12 -8.82 -4.07
N SER A 125 -10.00 -8.43 -2.82
CA SER A 125 -8.77 -8.65 -2.03
C SER A 125 -8.51 -10.13 -1.81
N LEU A 126 -9.55 -10.92 -1.52
CA LEU A 126 -9.44 -12.37 -1.33
C LEU A 126 -9.05 -13.07 -2.63
N GLY A 127 -9.57 -12.61 -3.77
CA GLY A 127 -9.16 -13.12 -5.09
C GLY A 127 -7.67 -12.90 -5.35
N ARG A 128 -7.15 -11.71 -5.05
CA ARG A 128 -5.72 -11.39 -5.16
C ARG A 128 -4.86 -12.24 -4.21
N TYR A 129 -5.32 -12.43 -2.98
CA TYR A 129 -4.65 -13.28 -1.99
C TYR A 129 -4.53 -14.71 -2.49
N GLN A 130 -5.59 -15.26 -3.05
CA GLN A 130 -5.61 -16.61 -3.61
C GLN A 130 -4.62 -16.77 -4.77
N ILE A 131 -4.53 -15.79 -5.65
CA ILE A 131 -3.56 -15.76 -6.75
C ILE A 131 -2.12 -15.78 -6.19
N MET A 132 -1.85 -14.99 -5.17
CA MET A 132 -0.53 -14.92 -4.54
C MET A 132 -0.15 -16.23 -3.84
N LEU A 133 -1.09 -16.90 -3.19
CA LEU A 133 -0.86 -18.22 -2.61
C LEU A 133 -0.50 -19.24 -3.68
N ALA A 134 -1.23 -19.26 -4.79
CA ALA A 134 -0.97 -20.16 -5.90
C ALA A 134 0.43 -19.93 -6.51
N ALA A 135 0.81 -18.67 -6.69
CA ALA A 135 2.15 -18.29 -7.17
C ALA A 135 3.26 -18.78 -6.22
N ARG A 136 3.04 -18.65 -4.91
CA ARG A 136 3.99 -19.11 -3.89
C ARG A 136 4.18 -20.64 -3.93
N GLN A 137 3.12 -21.39 -4.17
CA GLN A 137 3.19 -22.86 -4.24
C GLN A 137 3.92 -23.36 -5.47
N GLN A 138 4.01 -22.55 -6.52
CA GLN A 138 4.71 -22.87 -7.77
C GLN A 138 6.19 -22.48 -7.76
N ALA A 139 6.62 -21.71 -6.78
CA ALA A 139 7.98 -21.19 -6.68
C ALA A 139 9.00 -22.20 -6.18
#